data_6f07e4c919884c09160d9330654b17b9
#
_entry.id   6f07e4c919884c09160d9330654b17b9
#
_cell.length_a   1.000
_cell.length_b   1.000
_cell.length_c   1.000
_cell.angle_alpha   90.00
_cell.angle_beta   90.00
_cell.angle_gamma   90.00
#
_symmetry.space_group_name_H-M   'P 1'
#
loop_
_entity.id
_entity.type
_entity.pdbx_description
1 polymer ?
#
loop_
_entity_poly.entity_id
_entity_poly.type
_entity_poly.pdbx_seq_one_letter_code
_entity_poly.pdbx_strand_id
1 'polypeptide(L)'
;YYDIKIIDALLAERYTGVKSDLILENFKALHEISLKKHPDFLLPRTPLIPGITDTDENLGAIAEFLSLLGVKKASLLEYNPLWHAKLNKLGKDELGAGKSRDWMDKKHVVHCKEIFSAAGISV
;
A
#
# COMPACT_ATOMS: atom_id res chain seq x y z
N TYR A 1 8.55 5.44 7.18
CA TYR A 1 7.53 4.86 6.29
C TYR A 1 6.77 3.76 7.00
N TYR A 2 5.47 3.65 6.73
CA TYR A 2 4.61 2.59 7.26
C TYR A 2 3.81 1.96 6.13
N ASP A 3 4.01 0.69 5.85
CA ASP A 3 3.37 0.00 4.74
C ASP A 3 1.94 -0.45 5.11
N ILE A 4 0.95 0.04 4.35
CA ILE A 4 -0.43 -0.45 4.36
C ILE A 4 -0.68 -1.02 2.96
N LYS A 5 -0.82 -2.34 2.88
CA LYS A 5 -0.89 -3.05 1.59
C LYS A 5 -2.31 -3.40 1.20
N ILE A 6 -3.08 -3.95 2.15
CA ILE A 6 -4.44 -4.44 1.93
C ILE A 6 -5.26 -4.14 3.17
N ILE A 7 -6.45 -3.56 2.97
CA ILE A 7 -7.39 -3.26 4.06
C ILE A 7 -8.21 -4.49 4.44
N ASP A 8 -8.72 -5.25 3.47
CA ASP A 8 -9.50 -6.45 3.75
C ASP A 8 -8.66 -7.48 4.51
N ALA A 9 -9.17 -7.93 5.67
CA ALA A 9 -8.44 -8.81 6.57
C ALA A 9 -8.17 -10.20 5.97
N LEU A 10 -9.12 -10.74 5.20
CA LEU A 10 -9.00 -12.06 4.58
C LEU A 10 -8.05 -12.04 3.39
N LEU A 11 -8.13 -10.99 2.56
CA LEU A 11 -7.18 -10.80 1.47
C LEU A 11 -5.78 -10.52 2.00
N ALA A 12 -5.66 -9.73 3.07
CA ALA A 12 -4.37 -9.49 3.73
C ALA A 12 -3.75 -10.80 4.22
N GLU A 13 -4.51 -11.62 4.93
CA GLU A 13 -4.05 -12.93 5.42
C GLU A 13 -3.63 -13.85 4.27
N ARG A 14 -4.42 -13.88 3.18
CA ARG A 14 -4.12 -14.69 1.99
C ARG A 14 -2.80 -14.32 1.32
N TYR A 15 -2.53 -13.01 1.17
CA TYR A 15 -1.36 -12.54 0.40
C TYR A 15 -0.13 -12.22 1.24
N THR A 16 -0.30 -11.96 2.54
CA THR A 16 0.80 -11.55 3.43
C THR A 16 1.03 -12.53 4.59
N GLY A 17 0.11 -13.46 4.82
CA GLY A 17 0.14 -14.39 5.95
C GLY A 17 -0.35 -13.79 7.27
N VAL A 18 -0.74 -12.52 7.30
CA VAL A 18 -1.26 -11.83 8.49
C VAL A 18 -2.48 -10.97 8.14
N LYS A 19 -3.43 -10.89 9.09
CA LYS A 19 -4.60 -10.02 8.95
C LYS A 19 -4.21 -8.56 9.04
N SER A 20 -4.95 -7.70 8.36
CA SER A 20 -4.72 -6.25 8.35
C SER A 20 -5.02 -5.56 9.68
N ASP A 21 -5.91 -6.12 10.52
CA ASP A 21 -6.40 -5.48 11.74
C ASP A 21 -5.28 -4.92 12.62
N LEU A 22 -4.30 -5.75 12.96
CA LEU A 22 -3.17 -5.34 13.81
C LEU A 22 -2.31 -4.26 13.14
N ILE A 23 -2.14 -4.34 11.82
CA ILE A 23 -1.39 -3.35 11.04
C ILE A 23 -2.09 -1.99 11.11
N LEU A 24 -3.42 -1.98 10.94
CA LEU A 24 -4.22 -0.77 10.96
C LEU A 24 -4.31 -0.16 12.37
N GLU A 25 -4.46 -0.98 13.41
CA GLU A 25 -4.45 -0.54 14.80
C GLU A 25 -3.10 0.08 15.19
N ASN A 26 -2.01 -0.56 14.83
CA ASN A 26 -0.66 -0.04 15.06
C ASN A 26 -0.43 1.28 14.31
N PHE A 27 -0.93 1.40 13.08
CA PHE A 27 -0.85 2.66 12.34
C PHE A 27 -1.60 3.78 13.06
N LYS A 28 -2.84 3.54 13.53
CA LYS A 28 -3.61 4.52 14.31
C LYS A 28 -2.84 5.02 15.53
N ALA A 29 -2.32 4.08 16.33
CA ALA A 29 -1.57 4.43 17.53
C ALA A 29 -0.30 5.26 17.22
N LEU A 30 0.46 4.87 16.19
CA LEU A 30 1.64 5.61 15.76
C LEU A 30 1.29 6.98 15.18
N HIS A 31 0.17 7.09 14.45
CA HIS A 31 -0.30 8.35 13.90
C HIS A 31 -0.67 9.34 15.00
N GLU A 32 -1.41 8.89 16.02
CA GLU A 32 -1.74 9.73 17.19
C GLU A 32 -0.50 10.25 17.92
N ILE A 33 0.52 9.39 18.09
CA ILE A 33 1.79 9.80 18.71
C ILE A 33 2.51 10.80 17.80
N SER A 34 2.52 10.55 16.49
CA SER A 34 3.14 11.42 15.49
C SER A 34 2.54 12.82 15.52
N LEU A 35 1.21 12.95 15.54
CA LEU A 35 0.52 14.23 15.60
C LEU A 35 0.94 15.07 16.82
N LYS A 36 1.20 14.44 17.95
CA LYS A 36 1.59 15.13 19.20
C LYS A 36 3.05 15.57 19.22
N LYS A 37 3.94 14.82 18.57
CA LYS A 37 5.39 15.02 18.68
C LYS A 37 6.01 15.56 17.40
N HIS A 38 5.70 14.94 16.27
CA HIS A 38 6.30 15.23 14.96
C HIS A 38 5.29 14.92 13.85
N PRO A 39 4.39 15.84 13.47
CA PRO A 39 3.27 15.58 12.54
C PRO A 39 3.67 14.95 11.20
N ASP A 40 4.86 15.26 10.69
CA ASP A 40 5.36 14.75 9.41
C ASP A 40 6.26 13.50 9.52
N PHE A 41 6.36 12.92 10.73
CA PHE A 41 7.26 11.78 10.96
C PHE A 41 6.76 10.50 10.32
N LEU A 42 5.45 10.29 10.28
CA LEU A 42 4.82 9.06 9.79
C LEU A 42 4.26 9.26 8.39
N LEU A 43 4.82 8.56 7.39
CA LEU A 43 4.32 8.56 6.03
C LEU A 43 3.80 7.15 5.67
N PRO A 44 2.47 6.97 5.52
CA PRO A 44 1.91 5.73 5.02
C PRO A 44 2.32 5.48 3.57
N ARG A 45 2.54 4.22 3.23
CA ARG A 45 3.01 3.81 1.94
C ARG A 45 2.29 2.56 1.45
N THR A 46 1.84 2.56 0.20
CA THR A 46 1.20 1.40 -0.42
C THR A 46 1.98 0.98 -1.66
N PRO A 47 2.53 -0.24 -1.69
CA PRO A 47 3.11 -0.80 -2.91
C PRO A 47 1.97 -1.20 -3.86
N LEU A 48 2.07 -0.78 -5.12
CA LEU A 48 1.14 -1.14 -6.18
C LEU A 48 1.56 -2.48 -6.78
N ILE A 49 0.88 -3.56 -6.43
CA ILE A 49 1.11 -4.90 -6.99
C ILE A 49 -0.08 -5.21 -7.90
N PRO A 50 0.15 -5.42 -9.22
CA PRO A 50 -0.91 -5.59 -10.21
C PRO A 50 -1.93 -6.68 -9.84
N GLY A 51 -3.21 -6.29 -9.80
CA GLY A 51 -4.34 -7.17 -9.48
C GLY A 51 -4.47 -7.58 -8.01
N ILE A 52 -3.64 -7.03 -7.11
CA ILE A 52 -3.65 -7.38 -5.69
C ILE A 52 -3.85 -6.15 -4.82
N THR A 53 -2.91 -5.23 -4.84
CA THR A 53 -2.98 -4.03 -3.99
C THR A 53 -3.44 -2.79 -4.74
N ASP A 54 -3.34 -2.79 -6.07
CA ASP A 54 -3.67 -1.70 -6.98
C ASP A 54 -5.12 -1.69 -7.48
N THR A 55 -5.99 -2.50 -6.87
CA THR A 55 -7.42 -2.50 -7.20
C THR A 55 -8.10 -1.25 -6.65
N ASP A 56 -9.12 -0.76 -7.37
CA ASP A 56 -9.88 0.43 -6.97
C ASP A 56 -10.51 0.26 -5.58
N GLU A 57 -11.02 -0.94 -5.28
CA GLU A 57 -11.60 -1.28 -3.99
C GLU A 57 -10.57 -1.15 -2.86
N ASN A 58 -9.39 -1.72 -3.04
CA ASN A 58 -8.36 -1.69 -2.01
C ASN A 58 -7.79 -0.29 -1.82
N LEU A 59 -7.46 0.41 -2.91
CA LEU A 59 -6.93 1.76 -2.85
C LEU A 59 -7.95 2.75 -2.30
N GLY A 60 -9.23 2.62 -2.69
CA GLY A 60 -10.33 3.40 -2.15
C GLY A 60 -10.49 3.20 -0.64
N ALA A 61 -10.46 1.96 -0.18
CA ALA A 61 -10.56 1.64 1.25
C ALA A 61 -9.35 2.16 2.05
N ILE A 62 -8.14 2.08 1.50
CA ILE A 62 -6.94 2.67 2.13
C ILE A 62 -7.07 4.19 2.20
N ALA A 63 -7.46 4.83 1.10
CA ALA A 63 -7.60 6.29 1.04
C ALA A 63 -8.68 6.78 2.02
N GLU A 64 -9.82 6.09 2.11
CA GLU A 64 -10.87 6.39 3.08
C GLU A 64 -10.36 6.26 4.51
N PHE A 65 -9.71 5.13 4.85
CA PHE A 65 -9.12 4.90 6.17
C PHE A 65 -8.15 6.01 6.57
N LEU A 66 -7.25 6.39 5.69
CA LEU A 66 -6.28 7.45 5.95
C LEU A 66 -6.94 8.83 6.06
N SER A 67 -7.93 9.12 5.21
CA SER A 67 -8.68 10.37 5.23
C SER A 67 -9.45 10.56 6.54
N LEU A 68 -10.10 9.49 7.05
CA LEU A 68 -10.80 9.49 8.34
C LEU A 68 -9.86 9.79 9.53
N LEU A 69 -8.59 9.42 9.42
CA LEU A 69 -7.57 9.74 10.42
C LEU A 69 -6.95 11.14 10.24
N GLY A 70 -7.36 11.88 9.21
CA GLY A 70 -6.83 13.22 8.92
C GLY A 70 -5.44 13.22 8.25
N VAL A 71 -4.99 12.07 7.73
CA VAL A 71 -3.73 11.97 6.98
C VAL A 71 -3.83 12.77 5.69
N LYS A 72 -2.83 13.60 5.39
CA LYS A 72 -2.79 14.48 4.22
C LYS A 72 -1.80 14.05 3.15
N LYS A 73 -0.87 13.18 3.50
CA LYS A 73 0.16 12.68 2.59
C LYS A 73 0.32 11.17 2.68
N ALA A 74 0.48 10.53 1.54
CA ALA A 74 0.82 9.13 1.44
C ALA A 74 1.85 8.93 0.31
N SER A 75 2.37 7.72 0.15
CA SER A 75 3.25 7.36 -0.95
C SER A 75 2.74 6.09 -1.63
N LEU A 76 2.61 6.12 -2.95
CA LEU A 76 2.36 4.93 -3.76
C LEU A 76 3.68 4.50 -4.39
N LEU A 77 4.04 3.23 -4.20
CA LEU A 77 5.24 2.65 -4.82
C LEU A 77 4.84 1.88 -6.06
N GLU A 78 5.28 2.37 -7.21
CA GLU A 78 5.07 1.68 -8.49
C GLU A 78 5.70 0.29 -8.46
N TYR A 79 5.02 -0.68 -9.09
CA TYR A 79 5.52 -2.03 -9.19
C TYR A 79 6.83 -2.07 -9.98
N ASN A 80 7.82 -2.74 -9.40
CA ASN A 80 9.11 -2.95 -10.04
C ASN A 80 9.30 -4.45 -10.36
N PRO A 81 9.19 -4.88 -11.62
CA PRO A 81 9.29 -6.28 -12.01
C PRO A 81 10.69 -6.89 -11.80
N LEU A 82 11.71 -6.08 -11.58
CA LEU A 82 13.09 -6.57 -11.36
C LEU A 82 13.26 -7.36 -10.05
N TRP A 83 12.30 -7.34 -9.14
CA TRP A 83 12.36 -8.16 -7.94
C TRP A 83 12.32 -9.67 -8.25
N HIS A 84 11.70 -10.09 -9.35
CA HIS A 84 11.72 -11.47 -9.83
C HIS A 84 13.15 -11.97 -10.08
N ALA A 85 14.00 -11.11 -10.66
CA ALA A 85 15.41 -11.44 -10.88
C ALA A 85 16.18 -11.63 -9.56
N LYS A 86 15.79 -10.95 -8.50
CA LYS A 86 16.38 -11.13 -7.17
C LYS A 86 15.96 -12.45 -6.53
N LEU A 87 14.69 -12.84 -6.66
CA LEU A 87 14.20 -14.12 -6.13
C LEU A 87 14.92 -15.28 -6.79
N ASN A 88 15.06 -15.27 -8.12
CA ASN A 88 15.79 -16.30 -8.86
C ASN A 88 17.25 -16.43 -8.39
N LYS A 89 17.93 -15.30 -8.13
CA LYS A 89 19.30 -15.30 -7.58
C LYS A 89 19.38 -15.86 -6.16
N LEU A 90 18.31 -15.77 -5.39
CA LEU A 90 18.24 -16.28 -4.02
C LEU A 90 17.72 -17.72 -3.94
N GLY A 91 17.48 -18.39 -5.10
CA GLY A 91 16.94 -19.74 -5.16
C GLY A 91 15.56 -19.89 -4.52
N LYS A 92 14.78 -18.80 -4.46
CA LYS A 92 13.42 -18.80 -3.92
C LYS A 92 12.43 -18.86 -5.08
N ASP A 93 11.49 -19.78 -4.97
CA ASP A 93 10.38 -19.86 -5.92
C ASP A 93 9.48 -18.63 -5.83
N GLU A 94 8.97 -18.21 -7.00
CA GLU A 94 7.98 -17.14 -7.09
C GLU A 94 6.64 -17.62 -6.49
N LEU A 95 6.49 -17.56 -5.17
CA LEU A 95 5.23 -17.87 -4.51
C LEU A 95 4.27 -16.68 -4.67
N GLY A 96 3.38 -16.81 -5.63
CA GLY A 96 2.00 -16.32 -5.61
C GLY A 96 1.71 -14.94 -6.13
N ALA A 97 2.29 -13.88 -5.68
CA ALA A 97 1.78 -12.54 -5.95
C ALA A 97 2.58 -11.79 -7.02
N GLY A 98 1.88 -11.32 -8.06
CA GLY A 98 2.46 -10.46 -9.07
C GLY A 98 3.27 -11.21 -10.13
N LYS A 99 2.59 -12.01 -10.93
CA LYS A 99 3.18 -12.68 -12.10
C LYS A 99 3.50 -11.74 -13.27
N SER A 100 3.14 -10.46 -13.17
CA SER A 100 3.48 -9.50 -14.21
C SER A 100 4.99 -9.27 -14.24
N ARG A 101 5.59 -9.51 -15.39
CA ARG A 101 7.00 -9.19 -15.67
C ARG A 101 7.15 -7.83 -16.34
N ASP A 102 6.04 -7.12 -16.52
CA ASP A 102 6.00 -5.83 -17.17
C ASP A 102 5.93 -4.70 -16.15
N TRP A 103 6.45 -3.54 -16.52
CA TRP A 103 6.26 -2.32 -15.77
C TRP A 103 4.79 -1.91 -15.77
N MET A 104 4.34 -1.24 -14.71
CA MET A 104 2.99 -0.70 -14.66
C MET A 104 2.76 0.31 -15.78
N ASP A 105 1.56 0.28 -16.36
CA ASP A 105 1.11 1.33 -17.27
C ASP A 105 1.05 2.66 -16.52
N LYS A 106 1.65 3.69 -17.09
CA LYS A 106 1.66 5.05 -16.50
C LYS A 106 0.25 5.62 -16.31
N LYS A 107 -0.69 5.30 -17.19
CA LYS A 107 -2.10 5.71 -17.04
C LYS A 107 -2.73 5.07 -15.80
N HIS A 108 -2.45 3.81 -15.55
CA HIS A 108 -2.94 3.11 -14.36
C HIS A 108 -2.32 3.70 -13.08
N VAL A 109 -1.03 4.03 -13.10
CA VAL A 109 -0.38 4.72 -11.96
C VAL A 109 -1.05 6.08 -11.68
N VAL A 110 -1.37 6.85 -12.72
CA VAL A 110 -2.09 8.13 -12.59
C VAL A 110 -3.47 7.88 -11.97
N HIS A 111 -4.22 6.89 -12.46
CA HIS A 111 -5.53 6.51 -11.90
C HIS A 111 -5.43 6.16 -10.42
N CYS A 112 -4.44 5.35 -10.01
CA CYS A 112 -4.20 5.04 -8.59
C CYS A 112 -3.97 6.30 -7.73
N LYS A 113 -3.23 7.28 -8.26
CA LYS A 113 -3.00 8.57 -7.57
C LYS A 113 -4.27 9.41 -7.46
N GLU A 114 -5.12 9.39 -8.50
CA GLU A 114 -6.41 10.11 -8.50
C GLU A 114 -7.35 9.62 -7.41
N ILE A 115 -7.37 8.31 -7.09
CA ILE A 115 -8.16 7.74 -5.99
C ILE A 115 -7.78 8.41 -4.65
N PHE A 116 -6.49 8.55 -4.37
CA PHE A 116 -6.02 9.22 -3.14
C PHE A 116 -6.30 10.72 -3.16
N SER A 117 -6.11 11.37 -4.30
CA SER A 117 -6.39 12.79 -4.46
C SER A 117 -7.86 13.12 -4.25
N ALA A 118 -8.77 12.26 -4.70
CA ALA A 118 -10.21 12.39 -4.47
C ALA A 118 -10.58 12.29 -2.98
N ALA A 119 -9.79 11.57 -2.17
CA ALA A 119 -9.94 11.50 -0.72
C ALA A 119 -9.21 12.64 0.03
N GLY A 120 -8.62 13.61 -0.68
CA GLY A 120 -7.90 14.75 -0.11
C GLY A 120 -6.48 14.41 0.37
N ILE A 121 -5.87 13.36 -0.17
CA ILE A 121 -4.53 12.88 0.19
C ILE A 121 -3.59 13.12 -0.99
N SER A 122 -2.50 13.84 -0.74
CA SER A 122 -1.42 14.04 -1.71
C SER A 122 -0.51 12.80 -1.78
N VAL A 123 -0.21 12.34 -2.99
CA VAL A 123 0.67 11.20 -3.26
C VAL A 123 1.73 11.53 -4.30
#